data_80d6b4826b4dd1e11e37bf6d9158404d
#
_entry.id   80d6b4826b4dd1e11e37bf6d9158404d
#
_cell.length_a   1.000
_cell.length_b   1.000
_cell.length_c   1.000
_cell.angle_alpha   90.00
_cell.angle_beta   90.00
_cell.angle_gamma   90.00
#
_symmetry.space_group_name_H-M   'P 1'
#
loop_
_entity.id
_entity.type
_entity.pdbx_description
1 polymer ?
#
loop_
_entity_poly.entity_id
_entity_poly.type
_entity_poly.pdbx_seq_one_letter_code
_entity_poly.pdbx_strand_id
1 'polypeptide(L)'
;MKELDNLVKINKLKQEPADAKEFAGMVQAGDTKLKDSQIAGLSEDSQFSLAYGAAHAFSLAALRWHGYRSDSRYLVFQCLQHTVNLSKAK
;
A
#
# COMPACT_ATOMS: atom_id res chain seq x y z
N MET A 1 6.11 0.53 -15.60
CA MET A 1 4.65 0.53 -15.68
C MET A 1 4.20 1.87 -16.20
N LYS A 2 3.53 1.87 -17.35
CA LYS A 2 3.21 3.10 -18.08
C LYS A 2 2.36 4.07 -17.27
N GLU A 3 1.33 3.57 -16.60
CA GLU A 3 0.42 4.40 -15.81
C GLU A 3 1.15 5.06 -14.64
N LEU A 4 2.02 4.31 -13.97
CA LEU A 4 2.79 4.84 -12.86
C LEU A 4 3.87 5.81 -13.34
N ASP A 5 4.49 5.54 -14.48
CA ASP A 5 5.48 6.44 -15.07
C ASP A 5 4.84 7.78 -15.46
N ASN A 6 3.61 7.75 -15.95
CA ASN A 6 2.87 8.99 -16.25
C ASN A 6 2.63 9.81 -14.97
N LEU A 7 2.33 9.14 -13.84
CA LEU A 7 2.17 9.83 -12.55
C LEU A 7 3.48 10.44 -12.07
N VAL A 8 4.61 9.79 -12.34
CA VAL A 8 5.92 10.37 -12.03
C VAL A 8 6.14 11.66 -12.83
N LYS A 9 5.79 11.64 -14.12
CA LYS A 9 5.95 12.82 -15.00
C LYS A 9 5.19 14.04 -14.52
N ILE A 10 4.05 13.86 -13.85
CA ILE A 10 3.24 14.96 -13.34
C ILE A 10 3.45 15.17 -11.83
N ASN A 11 4.52 14.65 -11.28
CA ASN A 11 4.91 14.80 -9.87
C ASN A 11 3.90 14.27 -8.85
N LYS A 12 3.08 13.29 -9.25
CA LYS A 12 2.16 12.62 -8.32
C LYS A 12 2.81 11.43 -7.62
N LEU A 13 3.80 10.82 -8.28
CA LEU A 13 4.61 9.76 -7.71
C LEU A 13 6.09 10.13 -7.80
N LYS A 14 6.87 9.59 -6.89
CA LYS A 14 8.32 9.61 -6.94
C LYS A 14 8.81 8.25 -7.39
N GLN A 15 9.89 8.23 -8.15
CA GLN A 15 10.55 7.00 -8.55
C GLN A 15 11.76 6.78 -7.65
N GLU A 16 11.79 5.63 -6.96
CA GLU A 16 12.90 5.26 -6.09
C GLU A 16 13.19 3.76 -6.28
N PRO A 17 14.47 3.35 -6.27
CA PRO A 17 14.78 1.93 -6.37
C PRO A 17 14.11 1.12 -5.26
N ALA A 18 13.68 -0.08 -5.59
CA ALA A 18 13.10 -1.00 -4.61
C ALA A 18 14.16 -1.41 -3.59
N ASP A 19 13.74 -1.57 -2.34
CA ASP A 19 14.60 -1.99 -1.24
C ASP A 19 13.94 -3.17 -0.54
N ALA A 20 14.63 -4.30 -0.53
CA ALA A 20 14.08 -5.53 0.04
C ALA A 20 13.80 -5.43 1.54
N LYS A 21 14.65 -4.72 2.28
CA LYS A 21 14.44 -4.54 3.72
C LYS A 21 13.24 -3.65 4.00
N GLU A 22 13.09 -2.57 3.25
CA GLU A 22 11.96 -1.67 3.37
C GLU A 22 10.66 -2.42 3.04
N PHE A 23 10.66 -3.16 1.94
CA PHE A 23 9.51 -3.95 1.53
C PHE A 23 9.11 -4.94 2.63
N ALA A 24 10.08 -5.72 3.14
CA ALA A 24 9.82 -6.70 4.20
C ALA A 24 9.26 -6.03 5.46
N GLY A 25 9.80 -4.87 5.83
CA GLY A 25 9.31 -4.12 6.99
C GLY A 25 7.88 -3.64 6.81
N MET A 26 7.51 -3.19 5.61
CA MET A 26 6.15 -2.77 5.31
C MET A 26 5.17 -3.93 5.35
N VAL A 27 5.55 -5.08 4.81
CA VAL A 27 4.73 -6.29 4.85
C VAL A 27 4.53 -6.74 6.29
N GLN A 28 5.59 -6.74 7.10
CA GLN A 28 5.50 -7.12 8.50
C GLN A 28 4.60 -6.17 9.29
N ALA A 29 4.73 -4.86 9.05
CA ALA A 29 3.88 -3.86 9.71
C ALA A 29 2.41 -4.07 9.34
N GLY A 30 2.12 -4.34 8.07
CA GLY A 30 0.76 -4.63 7.61
C GLY A 30 0.21 -5.89 8.25
N ASP A 31 1.03 -6.94 8.32
CA ASP A 31 0.63 -8.21 8.92
C ASP A 31 0.33 -8.06 10.41
N THR A 32 1.17 -7.32 11.14
CA THR A 32 0.95 -7.03 12.56
C THR A 32 -0.36 -6.28 12.77
N LYS A 33 -0.62 -5.24 11.98
CA LYS A 33 -1.86 -4.48 12.09
C LYS A 33 -3.08 -5.33 11.77
N LEU A 34 -2.98 -6.20 10.78
CA LEU A 34 -4.08 -7.09 10.43
C LEU A 34 -4.39 -8.06 11.56
N LYS A 35 -3.37 -8.64 12.18
CA LYS A 35 -3.55 -9.51 13.33
C LYS A 35 -4.14 -8.77 14.52
N ASP A 36 -3.66 -7.55 14.78
CA ASP A 36 -4.18 -6.73 15.87
C ASP A 36 -5.65 -6.36 15.65
N SER A 37 -6.06 -6.16 14.40
CA SER A 37 -7.45 -5.83 14.08
C SER A 37 -8.42 -6.96 14.42
N GLN A 38 -7.90 -8.17 14.61
CA GLN A 38 -8.71 -9.37 14.90
C GLN A 38 -8.76 -9.71 16.38
N ILE A 39 -8.14 -8.88 17.25
CA ILE A 39 -8.15 -9.11 18.70
C ILE A 39 -9.56 -8.91 19.23
N ALA A 40 -10.02 -9.87 20.04
CA ALA A 40 -11.35 -9.79 20.65
C ALA A 40 -11.43 -8.60 21.62
N GLY A 41 -12.58 -7.92 21.65
CA GLY A 41 -12.82 -6.82 22.56
C GLY A 41 -12.48 -5.45 22.01
N LEU A 42 -11.89 -5.35 20.82
CA LEU A 42 -11.66 -4.06 20.18
C LEU A 42 -12.97 -3.45 19.71
N SER A 43 -13.08 -2.12 19.78
CA SER A 43 -14.20 -1.40 19.19
C SER A 43 -14.17 -1.56 17.65
N GLU A 44 -15.33 -1.36 17.01
CA GLU A 44 -15.40 -1.40 15.55
C GLU A 44 -14.51 -0.34 14.93
N ASP A 45 -14.45 0.86 15.52
CA ASP A 45 -13.59 1.94 15.03
C ASP A 45 -12.11 1.52 15.06
N SER A 46 -11.68 0.88 16.16
CA SER A 46 -10.30 0.42 16.28
C SER A 46 -9.99 -0.69 15.29
N GLN A 47 -10.92 -1.63 15.13
CA GLN A 47 -10.77 -2.70 14.13
C GLN A 47 -10.65 -2.14 12.73
N PHE A 48 -11.50 -1.17 12.39
CA PHE A 48 -11.47 -0.53 11.08
C PHE A 48 -10.15 0.21 10.85
N SER A 49 -9.69 0.99 11.83
CA SER A 49 -8.45 1.75 11.72
C SER A 49 -7.24 0.85 11.51
N LEU A 50 -7.18 -0.27 12.23
CA LEU A 50 -6.08 -1.23 12.09
C LEU A 50 -6.14 -1.94 10.74
N ALA A 51 -7.32 -2.34 10.31
CA ALA A 51 -7.50 -2.99 9.00
C ALA A 51 -7.16 -2.03 7.86
N TYR A 52 -7.58 -0.77 7.97
CA TYR A 52 -7.25 0.26 6.99
C TYR A 52 -5.73 0.49 6.94
N GLY A 53 -5.09 0.58 8.10
CA GLY A 53 -3.63 0.71 8.18
C GLY A 53 -2.89 -0.46 7.57
N ALA A 54 -3.39 -1.68 7.78
CA ALA A 54 -2.84 -2.88 7.16
C ALA A 54 -2.96 -2.82 5.63
N ALA A 55 -4.14 -2.46 5.13
CA ALA A 55 -4.37 -2.34 3.69
C ALA A 55 -3.45 -1.29 3.07
N HIS A 56 -3.27 -0.15 3.76
CA HIS A 56 -2.35 0.89 3.30
C HIS A 56 -0.91 0.39 3.26
N ALA A 57 -0.46 -0.32 4.31
CA ALA A 57 0.91 -0.84 4.36
C ALA A 57 1.18 -1.83 3.22
N PHE A 58 0.23 -2.74 2.96
CA PHE A 58 0.39 -3.69 1.86
C PHE A 58 0.35 -3.00 0.50
N SER A 59 -0.51 -2.00 0.32
CA SER A 59 -0.59 -1.23 -0.93
C SER A 59 0.69 -0.46 -1.18
N LEU A 60 1.25 0.16 -0.14
CA LEU A 60 2.52 0.87 -0.24
C LEU A 60 3.67 -0.09 -0.52
N ALA A 61 3.67 -1.26 0.10
CA ALA A 61 4.68 -2.29 -0.16
C ALA A 61 4.67 -2.71 -1.63
N ALA A 62 3.48 -2.91 -2.22
CA ALA A 62 3.35 -3.25 -3.63
C ALA A 62 3.90 -2.13 -4.52
N LEU A 63 3.59 -0.88 -4.20
CA LEU A 63 4.09 0.28 -4.94
C LEU A 63 5.62 0.37 -4.85
N ARG A 64 6.17 0.19 -3.64
CA ARG A 64 7.60 0.23 -3.41
C ARG A 64 8.32 -0.92 -4.13
N TRP A 65 7.73 -2.09 -4.18
CA TRP A 65 8.30 -3.23 -4.89
C TRP A 65 8.52 -2.90 -6.37
N HIS A 66 7.63 -2.12 -6.96
CA HIS A 66 7.75 -1.70 -8.36
C HIS A 66 8.61 -0.45 -8.55
N GLY A 67 9.21 0.10 -7.47
CA GLY A 67 10.13 1.22 -7.58
C GLY A 67 9.50 2.59 -7.55
N TYR A 68 8.35 2.73 -6.90
CA TYR A 68 7.64 4.00 -6.78
C TYR A 68 7.33 4.33 -5.32
N ARG A 69 7.12 5.61 -5.04
CA ARG A 69 6.78 6.11 -3.70
C ARG A 69 5.78 7.24 -3.80
N SER A 70 4.83 7.28 -2.85
CA SER A 70 3.87 8.36 -2.74
C SER A 70 3.60 8.69 -1.28
N ASP A 71 3.42 9.98 -0.98
CA ASP A 71 3.02 10.42 0.34
C ASP A 71 1.49 10.48 0.49
N SER A 72 0.75 10.30 -0.60
CA SER A 72 -0.71 10.34 -0.60
C SER A 72 -1.28 8.94 -0.40
N ARG A 73 -2.03 8.72 0.69
CA ARG A 73 -2.70 7.45 0.95
C ARG A 73 -3.70 7.12 -0.15
N TYR A 74 -4.44 8.14 -0.62
CA TYR A 74 -5.42 7.96 -1.67
C TYR A 74 -4.76 7.43 -2.95
N LEU A 75 -3.65 8.05 -3.34
CA LEU A 75 -2.93 7.66 -4.55
C LEU A 75 -2.32 6.26 -4.42
N VAL A 76 -1.83 5.90 -3.23
CA VAL A 76 -1.30 4.55 -2.98
C VAL A 76 -2.36 3.48 -3.28
N PHE A 77 -3.58 3.69 -2.79
CA PHE A 77 -4.68 2.77 -3.06
C PHE A 77 -5.08 2.75 -4.54
N GLN A 78 -5.10 3.92 -5.18
CA GLN A 78 -5.41 3.99 -6.61
C GLN A 78 -4.39 3.24 -7.47
N CYS A 79 -3.12 3.29 -7.08
CA CYS A 79 -2.06 2.59 -7.81
C CYS A 79 -2.13 1.08 -7.66
N LEU A 80 -2.84 0.58 -6.66
CA LEU A 80 -2.89 -0.86 -6.36
C LEU A 80 -3.36 -1.68 -7.56
N GLN A 81 -4.32 -1.16 -8.34
CA GLN A 81 -4.80 -1.86 -9.53
C GLN A 81 -3.67 -2.14 -10.54
N HIS A 82 -2.66 -1.28 -10.57
CA HIS A 82 -1.52 -1.43 -11.49
C HIS A 82 -0.43 -2.31 -10.90
N THR A 83 -0.17 -2.19 -9.60
CA THR A 83 0.93 -2.94 -8.96
C THR A 83 0.60 -4.40 -8.74
N VAL A 84 -0.66 -4.73 -8.47
CA VAL A 84 -1.11 -6.12 -8.28
C VAL A 84 -1.98 -6.61 -9.41
N ASN A 85 -2.08 -5.83 -10.49
CA ASN A 85 -2.78 -6.20 -11.70
C ASN A 85 -4.25 -6.59 -11.47
N LEU A 86 -4.95 -5.80 -10.68
CA LEU A 86 -6.37 -6.04 -10.43
C LEU A 86 -7.18 -5.78 -11.69
N SER A 87 -8.14 -6.66 -11.97
CA SER A 87 -9.03 -6.51 -13.11
C SER A 87 -10.05 -5.41 -12.87
N LYS A 88 -10.20 -4.51 -13.85
CA LYS A 88 -11.23 -3.47 -13.81
C LYS A 88 -12.63 -4.00 -14.07
N ALA A 89 -12.74 -5.21 -14.59
CA ALA A 89 -14.02 -5.81 -14.92
C ALA A 89 -14.78 -6.35 -13.71
N LYS A 90 -14.14 -6.37 -12.59
CA LYS A 90 -14.76 -6.88 -11.36
C LYS A 90 -15.62 -5.86 -10.65
#